data_0497c27bd123372d90a5b8a3e6230a6b
#
_entry.id   0497c27bd123372d90a5b8a3e6230a6b
#
_cell.length_a   1.000
_cell.length_b   1.000
_cell.length_c   1.000
_cell.angle_alpha   90.00
_cell.angle_beta   90.00
_cell.angle_gamma   90.00
#
_symmetry.space_group_name_H-M   'P 1'
#
loop_
_entity.id
_entity.type
_entity.pdbx_description
1 polymer ?
#
loop_
_entity_poly.entity_id
_entity_poly.type
_entity_poly.pdbx_seq_one_letter_code
_entity_poly.pdbx_strand_id
1 'polypeptide(L)'
;MQIYSFSPFGYEGALVTVEVDLRRGIPAIDIVGLADNAVKESRERMQAAIRNSGLDFPIERVLISLSPADLKKEGAGFDLPIALGVLAANEANKGNGADAGERDSAPVLIMGELELSGKIRAVRGVHAAAATAAAGGIFRCIVPAANAEEAREVNGMKVFGADTLEEAFAAMSSPENFTEAAAHFSGTKQIFDKNAVETNGILFPRITDGYEFGDIRGQRQLIRGLQIAAAGGHNVVAIGSPGCGKTMAMQKFPALLPLLTPEEAQPVTRIMSLAGLLHPAQPLVRTPPFRMPHQTASIEGMCGGGINCRPGEISLAHNGVLFLDEAAEFKTSVLQMLRVPLETGRITLARAGRSTQFPARFQLLMAANPCPCGNFGSDTKMCLCSSRAIEMYWKKFSAPLLDRIDIRISVKNESDGTEASSAQEPPLTTELLRIGIANAVKTQRHRQAKKNASLTPAETASFCKIDEDTRMLLTKAQNRYGFSPRATASILKIGRTIADMELSAEIKQQHIAEAIQYRKAFTNFMQTET
;
A
#
# COMPACT_ATOMS: atom_id res chain seq x y z
N MET A 1 -13.16 -33.66 7.25
CA MET A 1 -12.90 -32.19 7.19
C MET A 1 -11.70 -31.96 6.29
N GLN A 2 -11.77 -31.00 5.35
CA GLN A 2 -10.64 -30.64 4.49
C GLN A 2 -9.87 -29.49 5.13
N ILE A 3 -8.59 -29.69 5.39
CA ILE A 3 -7.70 -28.70 6.00
C ILE A 3 -6.90 -28.01 4.90
N TYR A 4 -6.96 -26.70 4.89
CA TYR A 4 -6.16 -25.84 4.02
C TYR A 4 -5.22 -24.99 4.84
N SER A 5 -4.05 -24.73 4.29
CA SER A 5 -3.09 -23.75 4.77
C SER A 5 -2.71 -22.81 3.61
N PHE A 6 -1.77 -21.91 3.84
CA PHE A 6 -1.39 -20.90 2.86
C PHE A 6 0.12 -20.84 2.70
N SER A 7 0.56 -20.82 1.45
CA SER A 7 1.96 -20.57 1.10
C SER A 7 2.08 -19.20 0.45
N PRO A 8 2.80 -18.24 1.09
CA PRO A 8 2.99 -16.91 0.52
C PRO A 8 3.92 -16.96 -0.69
N PHE A 9 3.41 -16.53 -1.83
CA PHE A 9 4.18 -16.27 -3.04
C PHE A 9 3.62 -15.05 -3.75
N GLY A 10 4.36 -13.96 -3.77
CA GLY A 10 3.89 -12.71 -4.35
C GLY A 10 2.64 -12.17 -3.66
N TYR A 11 1.76 -11.55 -4.42
CA TYR A 11 0.53 -10.93 -3.90
C TYR A 11 -0.60 -11.93 -3.65
N GLU A 12 -0.74 -12.94 -4.52
CA GLU A 12 -1.87 -13.88 -4.46
C GLU A 12 -1.61 -15.02 -3.46
N GLY A 13 -0.39 -15.51 -3.37
CA GLY A 13 -0.07 -16.74 -2.63
C GLY A 13 -0.77 -17.97 -3.22
N ALA A 14 -0.83 -19.04 -2.47
CA ALA A 14 -1.55 -20.23 -2.86
C ALA A 14 -2.08 -21.00 -1.66
N LEU A 15 -3.28 -21.55 -1.77
CA LEU A 15 -3.82 -22.50 -0.81
C LEU A 15 -3.08 -23.83 -0.94
N VAL A 16 -2.82 -24.44 0.20
CA VAL A 16 -2.16 -25.73 0.33
C VAL A 16 -3.09 -26.66 1.06
N THR A 17 -3.49 -27.76 0.44
CA THR A 17 -4.25 -28.82 1.12
C THR A 17 -3.32 -29.61 2.00
N VAL A 18 -3.72 -29.84 3.24
CA VAL A 18 -3.01 -30.66 4.22
C VAL A 18 -3.78 -31.96 4.42
N GLU A 19 -3.21 -33.06 3.96
CA GLU A 19 -3.79 -34.40 4.07
C GLU A 19 -2.91 -35.25 4.98
N VAL A 20 -3.54 -36.01 5.88
CA VAL A 20 -2.84 -36.90 6.80
C VAL A 20 -3.41 -38.30 6.68
N ASP A 21 -2.50 -39.27 6.50
CA ASP A 21 -2.81 -40.71 6.42
C ASP A 21 -2.04 -41.47 7.50
N LEU A 22 -2.76 -42.32 8.26
CA LEU A 22 -2.19 -43.16 9.28
C LEU A 22 -2.07 -44.58 8.78
N ARG A 23 -0.83 -45.12 8.78
CA ARG A 23 -0.51 -46.46 8.23
C ARG A 23 0.07 -47.36 9.29
N ARG A 24 -0.33 -48.64 9.27
CA ARG A 24 0.32 -49.66 10.07
C ARG A 24 1.80 -49.77 9.73
N GLY A 25 2.67 -49.81 10.73
CA GLY A 25 4.11 -49.94 10.53
C GLY A 25 4.93 -49.41 11.71
N ILE A 26 6.24 -49.32 11.52
CA ILE A 26 7.14 -48.72 12.51
C ILE A 26 6.80 -47.21 12.61
N PRO A 27 6.59 -46.69 13.84
CA PRO A 27 6.29 -45.26 14.04
C PRO A 27 7.31 -44.35 13.33
N ALA A 28 6.84 -43.54 12.43
CA ALA A 28 7.63 -42.56 11.69
C ALA A 28 6.73 -41.43 11.21
N ILE A 29 7.29 -40.26 10.94
CA ILE A 29 6.57 -39.12 10.39
C ILE A 29 7.24 -38.71 9.07
N ASP A 30 6.51 -38.83 7.98
CA ASP A 30 6.95 -38.46 6.65
C ASP A 30 6.15 -37.25 6.15
N ILE A 31 6.83 -36.20 5.66
CA ILE A 31 6.21 -35.02 5.04
C ILE A 31 6.63 -34.98 3.58
N VAL A 32 5.63 -34.97 2.68
CA VAL A 32 5.81 -34.91 1.22
C VAL A 32 5.20 -33.64 0.64
N GLY A 33 5.70 -33.16 -0.52
CA GLY A 33 5.15 -31.99 -1.21
C GLY A 33 6.05 -30.75 -1.20
N LEU A 34 7.35 -30.88 -1.54
CA LEU A 34 8.32 -29.76 -1.62
C LEU A 34 8.40 -28.88 -0.38
N ALA A 35 8.37 -29.49 0.79
CA ALA A 35 8.56 -28.81 2.08
C ALA A 35 10.00 -28.28 2.22
N ASP A 36 10.19 -27.05 2.67
CA ASP A 36 11.49 -26.51 3.04
C ASP A 36 11.98 -27.12 4.40
N ASN A 37 13.16 -26.67 4.85
CA ASN A 37 13.71 -27.18 6.12
C ASN A 37 12.83 -26.77 7.31
N ALA A 38 12.26 -25.56 7.32
CA ALA A 38 11.39 -25.10 8.40
C ALA A 38 10.12 -25.96 8.52
N VAL A 39 9.50 -26.32 7.38
CA VAL A 39 8.34 -27.22 7.34
C VAL A 39 8.74 -28.65 7.70
N LYS A 40 9.94 -29.12 7.36
CA LYS A 40 10.43 -30.42 7.79
C LYS A 40 10.69 -30.47 9.31
N GLU A 41 11.18 -29.37 9.89
CA GLU A 41 11.37 -29.24 11.35
C GLU A 41 10.04 -29.15 12.10
N SER A 42 8.93 -28.78 11.44
CA SER A 42 7.57 -28.82 12.02
C SER A 42 7.25 -30.18 12.64
N ARG A 43 7.82 -31.25 12.11
CA ARG A 43 7.66 -32.61 12.62
C ARG A 43 8.01 -32.71 14.11
N GLU A 44 9.17 -32.18 14.47
CA GLU A 44 9.66 -32.25 15.86
C GLU A 44 8.84 -31.31 16.77
N ARG A 45 8.54 -30.09 16.30
CA ARG A 45 7.74 -29.11 17.05
C ARG A 45 6.33 -29.62 17.30
N MET A 46 5.65 -30.12 16.26
CA MET A 46 4.31 -30.68 16.32
C MET A 46 4.24 -31.85 17.33
N GLN A 47 5.18 -32.79 17.23
CA GLN A 47 5.19 -33.96 18.11
C GLN A 47 5.36 -33.56 19.59
N ALA A 48 6.27 -32.63 19.88
CA ALA A 48 6.46 -32.08 21.20
C ALA A 48 5.22 -31.32 21.71
N ALA A 49 4.66 -30.44 20.84
CA ALA A 49 3.48 -29.65 21.17
C ALA A 49 2.27 -30.53 21.52
N ILE A 50 1.98 -31.56 20.71
CA ILE A 50 0.85 -32.48 20.94
C ILE A 50 1.03 -33.19 22.33
N ARG A 51 2.23 -33.71 22.63
CA ARG A 51 2.49 -34.37 23.89
C ARG A 51 2.38 -33.43 25.09
N ASN A 52 2.95 -32.23 24.96
CA ASN A 52 2.97 -31.25 26.06
C ASN A 52 1.58 -30.61 26.29
N SER A 53 0.70 -30.65 25.32
CA SER A 53 -0.72 -30.26 25.43
C SER A 53 -1.60 -31.41 26.01
N GLY A 54 -1.04 -32.53 26.42
CA GLY A 54 -1.82 -33.65 26.96
C GLY A 54 -2.68 -34.36 25.90
N LEU A 55 -2.44 -34.14 24.61
CA LEU A 55 -3.17 -34.76 23.53
C LEU A 55 -2.46 -36.03 23.03
N ASP A 56 -3.24 -37.01 22.59
CA ASP A 56 -2.72 -38.32 22.16
C ASP A 56 -2.10 -38.25 20.78
N PHE A 57 -0.81 -38.51 20.68
CA PHE A 57 -0.11 -38.68 19.43
C PHE A 57 -0.31 -40.12 18.87
N PRO A 58 -0.61 -40.31 17.56
CA PRO A 58 -0.78 -41.64 16.98
C PRO A 58 0.48 -42.49 17.11
N ILE A 59 0.29 -43.77 17.34
CA ILE A 59 1.38 -44.79 17.43
C ILE A 59 1.72 -45.40 16.09
N GLU A 60 0.92 -45.09 15.04
CA GLU A 60 1.09 -45.53 13.68
C GLU A 60 2.13 -44.67 12.93
N ARG A 61 2.47 -45.09 11.72
CA ARG A 61 3.25 -44.26 10.79
C ARG A 61 2.38 -43.17 10.21
N VAL A 62 2.79 -41.91 10.36
CA VAL A 62 2.08 -40.73 9.92
C VAL A 62 2.67 -40.26 8.56
N LEU A 63 1.86 -40.22 7.52
CA LEU A 63 2.20 -39.60 6.25
C LEU A 63 1.43 -38.29 6.10
N ILE A 64 2.14 -37.19 5.92
CA ILE A 64 1.58 -35.84 5.71
C ILE A 64 1.85 -35.43 4.26
N SER A 65 0.79 -35.15 3.51
CA SER A 65 0.86 -34.67 2.12
C SER A 65 0.47 -33.20 2.04
N LEU A 66 1.34 -32.38 1.45
CA LEU A 66 1.11 -30.95 1.24
C LEU A 66 0.93 -30.71 -0.28
N SER A 67 -0.30 -30.55 -0.73
CA SER A 67 -0.65 -30.39 -2.14
C SER A 67 -0.96 -28.92 -2.50
N PRO A 68 -0.58 -28.43 -3.69
CA PRO A 68 0.04 -29.12 -4.84
C PRO A 68 1.56 -29.34 -4.65
N ALA A 69 2.09 -30.40 -5.23
CA ALA A 69 3.48 -30.82 -5.03
C ALA A 69 4.53 -29.92 -5.74
N ASP A 70 4.13 -29.16 -6.76
CA ASP A 70 4.99 -28.24 -7.51
C ASP A 70 5.22 -26.90 -6.81
N LEU A 71 4.47 -26.61 -5.74
CA LEU A 71 4.58 -25.42 -4.93
C LEU A 71 5.54 -25.67 -3.77
N LYS A 72 6.59 -24.85 -3.63
CA LYS A 72 7.46 -24.86 -2.47
C LYS A 72 6.72 -24.28 -1.26
N LYS A 73 6.67 -25.03 -0.16
CA LYS A 73 6.08 -24.63 1.11
C LYS A 73 7.18 -24.13 2.02
N GLU A 74 7.02 -22.92 2.57
CA GLU A 74 8.05 -22.26 3.37
C GLU A 74 7.46 -21.72 4.68
N GLY A 75 8.26 -21.83 5.74
CA GLY A 75 7.98 -21.21 7.03
C GLY A 75 7.18 -22.08 8.00
N ALA A 76 7.19 -21.66 9.27
CA ALA A 76 6.60 -22.39 10.38
C ALA A 76 5.06 -22.27 10.47
N GLY A 77 4.41 -21.50 9.60
CA GLY A 77 2.95 -21.35 9.56
C GLY A 77 2.18 -22.64 9.27
N PHE A 78 2.89 -23.70 8.85
CA PHE A 78 2.34 -25.03 8.62
C PHE A 78 2.30 -25.92 9.89
N ASP A 79 2.91 -25.51 11.00
CA ASP A 79 2.96 -26.31 12.22
C ASP A 79 1.56 -26.65 12.73
N LEU A 80 0.72 -25.64 12.91
CA LEU A 80 -0.65 -25.81 13.41
C LEU A 80 -1.54 -26.65 12.49
N PRO A 81 -1.63 -26.39 11.16
CA PRO A 81 -2.46 -27.19 10.27
C PRO A 81 -2.00 -28.66 10.20
N ILE A 82 -0.70 -28.92 10.27
CA ILE A 82 -0.16 -30.28 10.32
C ILE A 82 -0.56 -30.97 11.63
N ALA A 83 -0.39 -30.30 12.77
CA ALA A 83 -0.74 -30.87 14.09
C ALA A 83 -2.24 -31.20 14.17
N LEU A 84 -3.10 -30.26 13.75
CA LEU A 84 -4.55 -30.48 13.74
C LEU A 84 -4.97 -31.59 12.77
N GLY A 85 -4.30 -31.71 11.63
CA GLY A 85 -4.51 -32.80 10.68
C GLY A 85 -4.18 -34.16 11.28
N VAL A 86 -3.06 -34.26 12.01
CA VAL A 86 -2.64 -35.50 12.69
C VAL A 86 -3.62 -35.87 13.79
N LEU A 87 -4.04 -34.91 14.62
CA LEU A 87 -5.02 -35.16 15.69
C LEU A 87 -6.38 -35.59 15.13
N ALA A 88 -6.86 -34.94 14.08
CA ALA A 88 -8.12 -35.29 13.42
C ALA A 88 -8.08 -36.71 12.80
N ALA A 89 -6.95 -37.09 12.19
CA ALA A 89 -6.75 -38.44 11.66
C ALA A 89 -6.71 -39.50 12.77
N ASN A 90 -6.07 -39.19 13.94
CA ASN A 90 -6.00 -40.06 15.08
C ASN A 90 -7.37 -40.32 15.71
N GLU A 91 -8.19 -39.29 15.87
CA GLU A 91 -9.58 -39.45 16.35
C GLU A 91 -10.45 -40.25 15.37
N ALA A 92 -10.32 -40.03 14.08
CA ALA A 92 -11.04 -40.79 13.08
C ALA A 92 -10.67 -42.28 13.11
N ASN A 93 -9.40 -42.61 13.41
CA ASN A 93 -8.92 -43.99 13.52
C ASN A 93 -9.37 -44.68 14.82
N LYS A 94 -9.50 -43.94 15.93
CA LYS A 94 -9.98 -44.45 17.21
C LYS A 94 -11.50 -44.69 17.25
N GLY A 95 -12.26 -43.92 16.49
CA GLY A 95 -13.70 -44.04 16.37
C GLY A 95 -14.06 -45.23 15.47
N ASN A 96 -14.33 -46.40 16.04
CA ASN A 96 -14.89 -47.53 15.32
C ASN A 96 -16.20 -47.10 14.63
N GLY A 97 -16.21 -46.99 13.34
CA GLY A 97 -17.17 -46.89 12.27
C GLY A 97 -18.69 -46.86 12.47
N ALA A 98 -19.25 -46.65 13.68
CA ALA A 98 -20.69 -46.77 13.91
C ALA A 98 -21.44 -45.49 14.25
N ASP A 99 -20.76 -44.41 14.67
CA ASP A 99 -21.41 -43.11 14.98
C ASP A 99 -20.67 -41.90 14.38
N ALA A 100 -20.33 -42.00 13.10
CA ALA A 100 -19.99 -40.78 12.33
C ALA A 100 -21.30 -40.08 11.98
N GLY A 101 -21.98 -39.49 12.97
CA GLY A 101 -22.89 -38.39 12.74
C GLY A 101 -22.18 -37.39 11.83
N GLU A 102 -22.89 -36.79 10.90
CA GLU A 102 -22.40 -35.82 9.91
C GLU A 102 -21.40 -34.84 10.55
N ARG A 103 -20.12 -35.27 10.68
CA ARG A 103 -19.04 -34.34 11.05
C ARG A 103 -19.03 -33.27 9.98
N ASP A 104 -19.20 -32.04 10.40
CA ASP A 104 -19.18 -30.87 9.52
C ASP A 104 -17.94 -30.98 8.61
N SER A 105 -18.17 -31.31 7.34
CA SER A 105 -17.13 -31.53 6.33
C SER A 105 -16.67 -30.22 5.68
N ALA A 106 -17.14 -29.07 6.18
CA ALA A 106 -16.80 -27.79 5.59
C ALA A 106 -15.29 -27.54 5.65
N PRO A 107 -14.72 -27.01 4.55
CA PRO A 107 -13.30 -26.71 4.47
C PRO A 107 -12.91 -25.59 5.45
N VAL A 108 -11.71 -25.70 6.02
CA VAL A 108 -11.17 -24.73 6.98
C VAL A 108 -9.75 -24.33 6.60
N LEU A 109 -9.46 -23.02 6.63
CA LEU A 109 -8.11 -22.49 6.55
C LEU A 109 -7.48 -22.50 7.93
N ILE A 110 -6.27 -23.05 8.06
CA ILE A 110 -5.55 -23.11 9.33
C ILE A 110 -4.13 -22.57 9.11
N MET A 111 -3.70 -21.67 9.99
CA MET A 111 -2.34 -21.13 10.01
C MET A 111 -1.88 -20.91 11.45
N GLY A 112 -0.61 -21.20 11.73
CA GLY A 112 -0.02 -20.93 13.04
C GLY A 112 1.32 -21.63 13.19
N GLU A 113 2.23 -21.00 13.93
CA GLU A 113 3.49 -21.58 14.38
C GLU A 113 3.30 -22.16 15.79
N LEU A 114 3.83 -23.34 16.05
CA LEU A 114 3.73 -23.99 17.34
C LEU A 114 5.02 -23.86 18.14
N GLU A 115 4.87 -23.48 19.42
CA GLU A 115 5.90 -23.69 20.41
C GLU A 115 5.86 -25.13 20.91
N LEU A 116 6.97 -25.61 21.45
CA LEU A 116 7.04 -26.96 22.07
C LEU A 116 6.07 -27.14 23.22
N SER A 117 5.64 -26.04 23.86
CA SER A 117 4.65 -26.00 24.95
C SER A 117 3.20 -26.19 24.47
N GLY A 118 2.94 -26.20 23.16
CA GLY A 118 1.59 -26.17 22.60
C GLY A 118 0.99 -24.78 22.43
N LYS A 119 1.70 -23.70 22.80
CA LYS A 119 1.27 -22.33 22.50
C LYS A 119 1.40 -22.03 21.02
N ILE A 120 0.50 -21.17 20.51
CA ILE A 120 0.46 -20.76 19.11
C ILE A 120 1.04 -19.35 18.97
N ARG A 121 2.01 -19.19 18.08
CA ARG A 121 2.62 -17.91 17.74
C ARG A 121 1.99 -17.27 16.51
N ALA A 122 1.98 -15.94 16.49
CA ALA A 122 1.55 -15.15 15.35
C ALA A 122 2.38 -15.46 14.09
N VAL A 123 1.70 -15.47 12.93
CA VAL A 123 2.31 -15.71 11.63
C VAL A 123 2.02 -14.56 10.67
N ARG A 124 2.78 -14.45 9.58
CA ARG A 124 2.59 -13.41 8.58
C ARG A 124 1.59 -13.84 7.52
N GLY A 125 0.92 -12.86 6.90
CA GLY A 125 0.12 -13.10 5.71
C GLY A 125 -1.26 -13.68 6.00
N VAL A 126 -1.76 -13.58 7.23
CA VAL A 126 -3.08 -14.13 7.59
C VAL A 126 -4.21 -13.43 6.83
N HIS A 127 -4.17 -12.10 6.69
CA HIS A 127 -5.14 -11.38 5.85
C HIS A 127 -5.11 -11.86 4.39
N ALA A 128 -3.91 -12.04 3.83
CA ALA A 128 -3.77 -12.54 2.46
C ALA A 128 -4.29 -13.96 2.31
N ALA A 129 -4.02 -14.83 3.28
CA ALA A 129 -4.50 -16.20 3.34
C ALA A 129 -6.03 -16.26 3.44
N ALA A 130 -6.61 -15.49 4.37
CA ALA A 130 -8.06 -15.41 4.55
C ALA A 130 -8.75 -14.87 3.29
N ALA A 131 -8.21 -13.82 2.66
CA ALA A 131 -8.75 -13.27 1.42
C ALA A 131 -8.66 -14.27 0.25
N THR A 132 -7.57 -15.05 0.15
CA THR A 132 -7.42 -16.08 -0.88
C THR A 132 -8.35 -17.27 -0.61
N ALA A 133 -8.53 -17.66 0.65
CA ALA A 133 -9.46 -18.71 1.07
C ALA A 133 -10.91 -18.33 0.76
N ALA A 134 -11.32 -17.10 1.11
CA ALA A 134 -12.67 -16.59 0.81
C ALA A 134 -12.95 -16.57 -0.70
N ALA A 135 -11.98 -16.16 -1.52
CA ALA A 135 -12.08 -16.22 -2.98
C ALA A 135 -12.21 -17.67 -3.51
N GLY A 136 -11.67 -18.65 -2.79
CA GLY A 136 -11.81 -20.08 -3.06
C GLY A 136 -13.04 -20.74 -2.44
N GLY A 137 -13.95 -19.96 -1.80
CA GLY A 137 -15.17 -20.48 -1.17
C GLY A 137 -14.96 -21.05 0.23
N ILE A 138 -13.81 -20.80 0.87
CA ILE A 138 -13.49 -21.25 2.24
C ILE A 138 -13.70 -20.06 3.17
N PHE A 139 -14.74 -20.11 4.00
CA PHE A 139 -15.15 -19.01 4.87
C PHE A 139 -14.91 -19.29 6.37
N ARG A 140 -14.17 -20.36 6.73
CA ARG A 140 -13.78 -20.66 8.10
C ARG A 140 -12.26 -20.62 8.22
N CYS A 141 -11.75 -20.01 9.28
CA CYS A 141 -10.32 -20.08 9.57
C CYS A 141 -10.02 -20.21 11.05
N ILE A 142 -8.97 -20.96 11.36
CA ILE A 142 -8.34 -21.06 12.67
C ILE A 142 -6.96 -20.45 12.56
N VAL A 143 -6.71 -19.41 13.35
CA VAL A 143 -5.47 -18.63 13.31
C VAL A 143 -5.02 -18.29 14.74
N PRO A 144 -3.77 -17.88 14.94
CA PRO A 144 -3.33 -17.41 16.26
C PRO A 144 -4.24 -16.26 16.74
N ALA A 145 -4.55 -16.20 18.04
CA ALA A 145 -5.40 -15.14 18.60
C ALA A 145 -4.89 -13.74 18.26
N ALA A 146 -3.58 -13.56 18.21
CA ALA A 146 -2.94 -12.29 17.80
C ALA A 146 -3.20 -11.88 16.33
N ASN A 147 -3.58 -12.84 15.46
CA ASN A 147 -3.93 -12.57 14.06
C ASN A 147 -5.45 -12.60 13.79
N ALA A 148 -6.26 -12.89 14.80
CA ALA A 148 -7.70 -13.09 14.59
C ALA A 148 -8.40 -11.85 14.03
N GLU A 149 -8.07 -10.66 14.54
CA GLU A 149 -8.65 -9.40 14.06
C GLU A 149 -8.27 -9.13 12.60
N GLU A 150 -7.04 -9.43 12.20
CA GLU A 150 -6.56 -9.32 10.82
C GLU A 150 -7.38 -10.20 9.86
N ALA A 151 -7.72 -11.42 10.28
CA ALA A 151 -8.54 -12.34 9.51
C ALA A 151 -10.02 -11.90 9.45
N ARG A 152 -10.55 -11.29 10.52
CA ARG A 152 -11.93 -10.77 10.60
C ARG A 152 -12.19 -9.61 9.66
N GLU A 153 -11.15 -8.89 9.23
CA GLU A 153 -11.28 -7.82 8.23
C GLU A 153 -11.62 -8.33 6.82
N VAL A 154 -11.52 -9.64 6.58
CA VAL A 154 -11.94 -10.25 5.32
C VAL A 154 -13.42 -10.57 5.37
N ASN A 155 -14.18 -9.99 4.43
CA ASN A 155 -15.64 -10.10 4.39
C ASN A 155 -16.10 -11.57 4.31
N GLY A 156 -17.06 -11.93 5.17
CA GLY A 156 -17.67 -13.26 5.23
C GLY A 156 -16.83 -14.33 5.94
N MET A 157 -15.61 -14.01 6.38
CA MET A 157 -14.73 -14.96 7.06
C MET A 157 -15.20 -15.21 8.51
N LYS A 158 -15.40 -16.47 8.86
CA LYS A 158 -15.69 -16.93 10.23
C LYS A 158 -14.37 -17.32 10.89
N VAL A 159 -14.00 -16.62 11.95
CA VAL A 159 -12.66 -16.69 12.53
C VAL A 159 -12.69 -17.25 13.94
N PHE A 160 -11.85 -18.25 14.20
CA PHE A 160 -11.48 -18.68 15.53
C PHE A 160 -10.02 -18.30 15.80
N GLY A 161 -9.78 -17.48 16.84
CA GLY A 161 -8.45 -17.14 17.31
C GLY A 161 -8.06 -18.07 18.46
N ALA A 162 -6.98 -18.82 18.33
CA ALA A 162 -6.50 -19.76 19.33
C ALA A 162 -5.14 -19.32 19.91
N ASP A 163 -4.97 -19.45 21.21
CA ASP A 163 -3.70 -19.26 21.90
C ASP A 163 -2.97 -20.59 22.14
N THR A 164 -3.72 -21.70 22.15
CA THR A 164 -3.17 -23.04 22.40
C THR A 164 -3.65 -24.08 21.38
N LEU A 165 -2.87 -25.13 21.21
CA LEU A 165 -3.21 -26.28 20.34
C LEU A 165 -4.51 -26.97 20.77
N GLU A 166 -4.76 -27.05 22.09
CA GLU A 166 -5.99 -27.62 22.64
C GLU A 166 -7.22 -26.84 22.23
N GLU A 167 -7.18 -25.50 22.35
CA GLU A 167 -8.27 -24.61 21.93
C GLU A 167 -8.54 -24.74 20.42
N ALA A 168 -7.46 -24.76 19.61
CA ALA A 168 -7.59 -24.91 18.17
C ALA A 168 -8.20 -26.26 17.78
N PHE A 169 -7.84 -27.33 18.49
CA PHE A 169 -8.36 -28.66 18.24
C PHE A 169 -9.84 -28.80 18.66
N ALA A 170 -10.20 -28.24 19.81
CA ALA A 170 -11.59 -28.19 20.26
C ALA A 170 -12.49 -27.40 19.28
N ALA A 171 -11.96 -26.31 18.72
CA ALA A 171 -12.68 -25.50 17.76
C ALA A 171 -13.03 -26.25 16.46
N MET A 172 -12.21 -27.19 16.02
CA MET A 172 -12.49 -28.02 14.83
C MET A 172 -13.77 -28.86 14.98
N SER A 173 -14.11 -29.24 16.20
CA SER A 173 -15.28 -30.09 16.50
C SER A 173 -16.57 -29.29 16.76
N SER A 174 -16.48 -27.97 16.91
CA SER A 174 -17.59 -27.11 17.31
C SER A 174 -17.75 -25.91 16.37
N PRO A 175 -18.54 -26.06 15.30
CA PRO A 175 -18.77 -24.98 14.30
C PRO A 175 -19.29 -23.68 14.89
N GLU A 176 -20.00 -23.72 16.01
CA GLU A 176 -20.55 -22.56 16.72
C GLU A 176 -19.47 -21.65 17.34
N ASN A 177 -18.26 -22.13 17.51
CA ASN A 177 -17.15 -21.36 18.07
C ASN A 177 -16.57 -20.34 17.07
N PHE A 178 -16.92 -20.44 15.78
CA PHE A 178 -16.47 -19.49 14.78
C PHE A 178 -17.31 -18.23 14.82
N THR A 179 -16.73 -17.12 15.25
CA THR A 179 -17.39 -15.82 15.21
C THR A 179 -17.38 -15.26 13.79
N GLU A 180 -18.54 -14.85 13.30
CA GLU A 180 -18.60 -14.11 12.04
C GLU A 180 -17.80 -12.82 12.17
N ALA A 181 -17.08 -12.46 11.12
CA ALA A 181 -16.60 -11.11 10.95
C ALA A 181 -17.82 -10.21 11.12
N ALA A 182 -17.81 -9.34 12.12
CA ALA A 182 -18.86 -8.36 12.27
C ALA A 182 -18.98 -7.69 10.91
N ALA A 183 -20.20 -7.63 10.34
CA ALA A 183 -20.44 -7.06 9.02
C ALA A 183 -20.13 -5.56 9.05
N HIS A 184 -18.86 -5.21 9.03
CA HIS A 184 -18.37 -3.83 9.01
C HIS A 184 -18.76 -3.10 7.72
N PHE A 185 -19.35 -3.82 6.77
CA PHE A 185 -19.71 -3.31 5.44
C PHE A 185 -21.20 -3.06 5.22
N SER A 186 -22.08 -3.49 6.11
CA SER A 186 -23.51 -3.19 5.98
C SER A 186 -23.87 -1.91 6.73
N GLY A 187 -23.88 -0.80 6.00
CA GLY A 187 -24.66 0.38 6.30
C GLY A 187 -24.41 1.09 7.63
N THR A 188 -23.74 2.23 7.60
CA THR A 188 -23.90 3.36 8.55
C THR A 188 -23.46 3.21 10.01
N LYS A 189 -22.72 2.22 10.43
CA LYS A 189 -21.87 2.39 11.61
C LYS A 189 -20.45 2.69 11.13
N GLN A 190 -20.16 3.97 10.95
CA GLN A 190 -18.81 4.49 10.99
C GLN A 190 -18.18 3.93 12.27
N ILE A 191 -17.27 2.98 12.12
CA ILE A 191 -16.32 2.72 13.18
C ILE A 191 -15.53 4.03 13.25
N PHE A 192 -15.92 4.86 14.21
CA PHE A 192 -15.17 6.05 14.55
C PHE A 192 -13.79 5.55 14.94
N ASP A 193 -12.87 5.62 14.00
CA ASP A 193 -11.46 5.55 14.33
C ASP A 193 -11.25 6.66 15.37
N LYS A 194 -11.00 6.30 16.62
CA LYS A 194 -10.82 7.25 17.73
C LYS A 194 -9.74 8.29 17.42
N ASN A 195 -8.95 8.03 16.38
CA ASN A 195 -7.87 8.86 15.87
C ASN A 195 -8.22 9.59 14.55
N ALA A 196 -9.48 9.62 14.13
CA ALA A 196 -9.92 10.34 12.93
C ALA A 196 -10.62 11.65 13.27
N VAL A 197 -10.50 12.62 12.36
CA VAL A 197 -11.22 13.90 12.37
C VAL A 197 -12.02 14.00 11.08
N GLU A 198 -13.29 14.33 11.19
CA GLU A 198 -14.16 14.52 10.04
C GLU A 198 -14.14 15.98 9.57
N THR A 199 -13.95 16.17 8.25
CA THR A 199 -14.08 17.47 7.58
C THR A 199 -14.98 17.30 6.36
N ASN A 200 -16.11 17.98 6.32
CA ASN A 200 -17.09 17.96 5.22
C ASN A 200 -17.52 16.53 4.76
N GLY A 201 -17.64 15.59 5.69
CA GLY A 201 -18.02 14.21 5.41
C GLY A 201 -16.84 13.30 4.98
N ILE A 202 -15.61 13.79 5.04
CA ILE A 202 -14.40 13.03 4.75
C ILE A 202 -13.58 12.88 6.03
N LEU A 203 -13.12 11.65 6.31
CA LEU A 203 -12.29 11.34 7.47
C LEU A 203 -10.82 11.56 7.15
N PHE A 204 -10.12 12.23 8.06
CA PHE A 204 -8.67 12.45 8.02
C PHE A 204 -8.02 11.88 9.29
N PRO A 205 -6.72 11.54 9.26
CA PRO A 205 -6.00 11.19 10.47
C PRO A 205 -5.94 12.38 11.42
N ARG A 206 -5.95 12.12 12.74
CA ARG A 206 -5.71 13.16 13.73
C ARG A 206 -4.32 13.76 13.52
N ILE A 207 -4.23 15.09 13.61
CA ILE A 207 -2.94 15.77 13.49
C ILE A 207 -2.13 15.45 14.76
N THR A 208 -0.93 14.97 14.55
CA THR A 208 0.06 14.73 15.61
C THR A 208 1.16 15.78 15.54
N ASP A 209 1.90 15.94 16.63
CA ASP A 209 3.02 16.88 16.69
C ASP A 209 3.98 16.69 15.50
N GLY A 210 4.40 17.81 14.91
CA GLY A 210 5.29 17.82 13.73
C GLY A 210 4.59 17.74 12.37
N TYR A 211 3.27 17.48 12.32
CA TYR A 211 2.50 17.39 11.06
C TYR A 211 1.62 18.61 10.77
N GLU A 212 1.68 19.68 11.60
CA GLU A 212 0.92 20.91 11.39
C GLU A 212 1.56 21.78 10.28
N PHE A 213 0.77 22.14 9.26
CA PHE A 213 1.21 23.01 8.16
C PHE A 213 1.37 24.48 8.58
N GLY A 214 0.67 24.92 9.62
CA GLY A 214 0.80 26.27 10.18
C GLY A 214 2.20 26.61 10.69
N ASP A 215 3.04 25.59 10.95
CA ASP A 215 4.45 25.79 11.34
C ASP A 215 5.35 26.21 10.17
N ILE A 216 4.89 26.03 8.92
CA ILE A 216 5.66 26.37 7.73
C ILE A 216 5.50 27.86 7.45
N ARG A 217 6.59 28.59 7.60
CA ARG A 217 6.62 30.03 7.26
C ARG A 217 6.87 30.19 5.76
N GLY A 218 6.08 31.08 5.14
CA GLY A 218 6.16 31.32 3.70
C GLY A 218 5.77 30.11 2.85
N GLN A 219 6.42 29.90 1.70
CA GLN A 219 6.26 28.75 0.80
C GLN A 219 4.81 28.48 0.37
N ARG A 220 3.96 29.52 0.28
CA ARG A 220 2.53 29.39 -0.05
C ARG A 220 2.27 28.61 -1.33
N GLN A 221 3.11 28.82 -2.36
CA GLN A 221 2.98 28.12 -3.63
C GLN A 221 3.24 26.60 -3.46
N LEU A 222 4.21 26.22 -2.62
CA LEU A 222 4.47 24.81 -2.32
C LEU A 222 3.30 24.20 -1.54
N ILE A 223 2.82 24.87 -0.49
CA ILE A 223 1.68 24.41 0.31
C ILE A 223 0.43 24.25 -0.57
N ARG A 224 0.13 25.24 -1.43
CA ARG A 224 -1.01 25.19 -2.34
C ARG A 224 -0.87 24.04 -3.36
N GLY A 225 0.32 23.83 -3.92
CA GLY A 225 0.58 22.70 -4.81
C GLY A 225 0.42 21.34 -4.12
N LEU A 226 0.86 21.21 -2.87
CA LEU A 226 0.65 20.01 -2.06
C LEU A 226 -0.85 19.80 -1.74
N GLN A 227 -1.60 20.88 -1.44
CA GLN A 227 -3.04 20.81 -1.24
C GLN A 227 -3.77 20.27 -2.48
N ILE A 228 -3.46 20.80 -3.67
CA ILE A 228 -4.03 20.33 -4.95
C ILE A 228 -3.64 18.88 -5.20
N ALA A 229 -2.37 18.53 -4.91
CA ALA A 229 -1.86 17.18 -5.07
C ALA A 229 -2.62 16.18 -4.19
N ALA A 230 -2.83 16.51 -2.91
CA ALA A 230 -3.60 15.67 -1.98
C ALA A 230 -5.07 15.52 -2.42
N ALA A 231 -5.67 16.61 -2.90
CA ALA A 231 -7.06 16.65 -3.35
C ALA A 231 -7.30 15.78 -4.59
N GLY A 232 -6.39 15.83 -5.57
CA GLY A 232 -6.55 15.17 -6.87
C GLY A 232 -5.73 13.89 -7.09
N GLY A 233 -4.78 13.60 -6.20
CA GLY A 233 -3.84 12.47 -6.36
C GLY A 233 -2.71 12.75 -7.36
N HIS A 234 -2.35 14.03 -7.57
CA HIS A 234 -1.35 14.44 -8.55
C HIS A 234 0.08 14.19 -8.06
N ASN A 235 0.95 13.74 -8.97
CA ASN A 235 2.38 13.60 -8.70
C ASN A 235 3.06 14.98 -8.63
N VAL A 236 4.01 15.14 -7.71
CA VAL A 236 4.67 16.43 -7.43
C VAL A 236 6.18 16.31 -7.52
N VAL A 237 6.84 17.33 -8.07
CA VAL A 237 8.26 17.57 -7.86
C VAL A 237 8.47 19.00 -7.37
N ALA A 238 9.18 19.14 -6.25
CA ALA A 238 9.64 20.43 -5.73
C ALA A 238 11.15 20.57 -5.97
N ILE A 239 11.54 21.68 -6.59
CA ILE A 239 12.92 22.00 -6.94
C ILE A 239 13.31 23.30 -6.26
N GLY A 240 14.43 23.32 -5.58
CA GLY A 240 14.92 24.52 -4.91
C GLY A 240 16.24 24.28 -4.19
N SER A 241 16.88 25.34 -3.75
CA SER A 241 18.15 25.28 -3.03
C SER A 241 18.04 24.45 -1.73
N PRO A 242 19.15 23.88 -1.24
CA PRO A 242 19.16 23.24 0.07
C PRO A 242 18.69 24.21 1.16
N GLY A 243 17.93 23.69 2.13
CA GLY A 243 17.43 24.49 3.27
C GLY A 243 16.17 25.33 3.01
N CYS A 244 15.59 25.34 1.79
CA CYS A 244 14.37 26.09 1.51
C CYS A 244 13.05 25.41 1.99
N GLY A 245 13.12 24.38 2.83
CA GLY A 245 11.94 23.77 3.48
C GLY A 245 11.19 22.72 2.65
N LYS A 246 11.67 22.29 1.47
CA LYS A 246 11.02 21.28 0.60
C LYS A 246 10.69 19.98 1.35
N THR A 247 11.72 19.36 1.92
CA THR A 247 11.62 18.08 2.63
C THR A 247 10.66 18.17 3.80
N MET A 248 10.78 19.23 4.61
CA MET A 248 9.90 19.47 5.76
C MET A 248 8.42 19.57 5.36
N ALA A 249 8.11 20.34 4.31
CA ALA A 249 6.74 20.48 3.83
C ALA A 249 6.19 19.15 3.26
N MET A 250 7.02 18.41 2.51
CA MET A 250 6.60 17.12 1.93
C MET A 250 6.44 16.02 2.98
N GLN A 251 7.22 16.02 4.05
CA GLN A 251 7.05 15.08 5.17
C GLN A 251 5.74 15.31 5.93
N LYS A 252 5.18 16.52 5.91
CA LYS A 252 3.87 16.83 6.48
C LYS A 252 2.69 16.41 5.58
N PHE A 253 2.95 16.02 4.34
CA PHE A 253 1.92 15.66 3.35
C PHE A 253 0.92 14.59 3.81
N PRO A 254 1.29 13.54 4.60
CA PRO A 254 0.32 12.57 5.12
C PRO A 254 -0.84 13.20 5.89
N ALA A 255 -0.62 14.33 6.56
CA ALA A 255 -1.67 15.04 7.27
C ALA A 255 -2.78 15.60 6.36
N LEU A 256 -2.49 15.79 5.06
CA LEU A 256 -3.46 16.25 4.07
C LEU A 256 -4.26 15.11 3.42
N LEU A 257 -3.87 13.86 3.63
CA LEU A 257 -4.50 12.73 2.96
C LEU A 257 -5.72 12.25 3.73
N PRO A 258 -6.87 12.03 3.08
CA PRO A 258 -8.02 11.39 3.70
C PRO A 258 -7.72 9.93 4.03
N LEU A 259 -8.41 9.40 5.04
CA LEU A 259 -8.38 7.97 5.33
C LEU A 259 -8.90 7.18 4.12
N LEU A 260 -8.30 6.03 3.90
CA LEU A 260 -8.71 5.07 2.87
C LEU A 260 -10.14 4.58 3.14
N THR A 261 -10.91 4.40 2.08
CA THR A 261 -12.18 3.66 2.21
C THR A 261 -11.87 2.20 2.55
N PRO A 262 -12.85 1.44 3.08
CA PRO A 262 -12.62 0.02 3.34
C PRO A 262 -12.12 -0.75 2.11
N GLU A 263 -12.66 -0.46 0.93
CA GLU A 263 -12.26 -1.11 -0.33
C GLU A 263 -10.82 -0.74 -0.74
N GLU A 264 -10.40 0.51 -0.49
CA GLU A 264 -9.03 0.96 -0.73
C GLU A 264 -8.05 0.39 0.29
N ALA A 265 -8.51 0.13 1.52
CA ALA A 265 -7.71 -0.37 2.62
C ALA A 265 -7.37 -1.88 2.49
N GLN A 266 -8.27 -2.69 1.94
CA GLN A 266 -8.08 -4.14 1.78
C GLN A 266 -6.78 -4.52 1.06
N PRO A 267 -6.48 -4.02 -0.16
CA PRO A 267 -5.24 -4.36 -0.84
C PRO A 267 -4.00 -3.83 -0.11
N VAL A 268 -4.09 -2.71 0.59
CA VAL A 268 -2.99 -2.17 1.41
C VAL A 268 -2.71 -3.08 2.59
N THR A 269 -3.75 -3.49 3.31
CA THR A 269 -3.66 -4.40 4.45
C THR A 269 -3.05 -5.74 4.01
N ARG A 270 -3.50 -6.28 2.88
CA ARG A 270 -2.94 -7.51 2.30
C ARG A 270 -1.43 -7.41 2.03
N ILE A 271 -0.97 -6.30 1.42
CA ILE A 271 0.46 -6.08 1.16
C ILE A 271 1.25 -5.97 2.47
N MET A 272 0.72 -5.22 3.45
CA MET A 272 1.38 -5.05 4.75
C MET A 272 1.44 -6.37 5.53
N SER A 273 0.38 -7.18 5.49
CA SER A 273 0.32 -8.52 6.08
C SER A 273 1.38 -9.45 5.47
N LEU A 274 1.47 -9.52 4.13
CA LEU A 274 2.50 -10.31 3.43
C LEU A 274 3.93 -9.84 3.74
N ALA A 275 4.12 -8.54 3.93
CA ALA A 275 5.41 -7.97 4.31
C ALA A 275 5.75 -8.22 5.81
N GLY A 276 4.78 -8.60 6.64
CA GLY A 276 4.92 -8.72 8.08
C GLY A 276 5.03 -7.37 8.79
N LEU A 277 4.41 -6.34 8.21
CA LEU A 277 4.40 -4.96 8.71
C LEU A 277 3.06 -4.55 9.31
N LEU A 278 2.09 -5.45 9.35
CA LEU A 278 0.78 -5.17 9.94
C LEU A 278 0.90 -5.15 11.47
N HIS A 279 0.37 -4.09 12.08
CA HIS A 279 0.38 -3.96 13.53
C HIS A 279 -0.87 -4.63 14.13
N PRO A 280 -0.77 -5.47 15.17
CA PRO A 280 -1.91 -6.18 15.76
C PRO A 280 -3.06 -5.26 16.21
N ALA A 281 -2.74 -4.04 16.69
CA ALA A 281 -3.74 -3.05 17.09
C ALA A 281 -4.39 -2.29 15.91
N GLN A 282 -3.95 -2.54 14.68
CA GLN A 282 -4.48 -1.93 13.45
C GLN A 282 -4.70 -3.01 12.39
N PRO A 283 -5.72 -3.84 12.55
CA PRO A 283 -5.97 -4.99 11.68
C PRO A 283 -6.32 -4.57 10.24
N LEU A 284 -6.87 -3.37 10.05
CA LEU A 284 -7.14 -2.74 8.75
C LEU A 284 -6.36 -1.42 8.61
N VAL A 285 -5.53 -1.32 7.60
CA VAL A 285 -4.69 -0.13 7.33
C VAL A 285 -5.52 0.92 6.61
N ARG A 286 -6.12 1.84 7.35
CA ARG A 286 -6.92 2.95 6.80
C ARG A 286 -6.11 4.23 6.55
N THR A 287 -4.99 4.42 7.23
CA THR A 287 -4.09 5.54 6.96
C THR A 287 -3.30 5.25 5.68
N PRO A 288 -3.32 6.17 4.67
CA PRO A 288 -2.54 5.99 3.46
C PRO A 288 -1.05 5.79 3.78
N PRO A 289 -0.39 4.74 3.27
CA PRO A 289 1.02 4.52 3.50
C PRO A 289 1.86 5.69 2.99
N PHE A 290 2.85 6.11 3.79
CA PHE A 290 3.86 7.08 3.38
C PHE A 290 5.24 6.40 3.41
N ARG A 291 5.78 6.13 2.22
CA ARG A 291 7.07 5.43 2.07
C ARG A 291 8.15 6.39 1.61
N MET A 292 9.23 6.43 2.37
CA MET A 292 10.39 7.28 2.09
C MET A 292 11.66 6.39 2.07
N PRO A 293 11.91 5.70 0.95
CA PRO A 293 13.09 4.87 0.82
C PRO A 293 14.38 5.72 0.84
N HIS A 294 15.43 5.15 1.41
CA HIS A 294 16.74 5.79 1.37
C HIS A 294 17.28 5.82 -0.06
N GLN A 295 18.02 6.86 -0.42
CA GLN A 295 18.59 7.05 -1.77
C GLN A 295 19.49 5.91 -2.27
N THR A 296 20.05 5.10 -1.34
CA THR A 296 20.85 3.91 -1.68
C THR A 296 20.01 2.67 -1.96
N ALA A 297 18.67 2.77 -1.93
CA ALA A 297 17.78 1.65 -2.16
C ALA A 297 18.11 0.94 -3.48
N SER A 298 18.14 -0.40 -3.42
CA SER A 298 18.36 -1.23 -4.60
C SER A 298 17.08 -1.35 -5.44
N ILE A 299 17.21 -1.80 -6.68
CA ILE A 299 16.06 -2.13 -7.54
C ILE A 299 15.15 -3.14 -6.84
N GLU A 300 15.73 -4.19 -6.23
CA GLU A 300 14.97 -5.21 -5.51
C GLU A 300 14.27 -4.63 -4.26
N GLY A 301 14.92 -3.74 -3.51
CA GLY A 301 14.29 -3.03 -2.38
C GLY A 301 13.08 -2.19 -2.83
N MET A 302 13.18 -1.56 -3.99
CA MET A 302 12.12 -0.72 -4.54
C MET A 302 10.96 -1.54 -5.13
N CYS A 303 11.26 -2.49 -6.02
CA CYS A 303 10.24 -3.30 -6.70
C CYS A 303 9.70 -4.44 -5.85
N GLY A 304 10.54 -4.96 -4.98
CA GLY A 304 10.35 -6.27 -4.39
C GLY A 304 11.13 -7.36 -5.09
N GLY A 305 11.12 -8.56 -4.52
CA GLY A 305 11.88 -9.69 -5.05
C GLY A 305 12.10 -10.78 -4.03
N GLY A 306 13.25 -11.43 -4.12
CA GLY A 306 13.57 -12.59 -3.30
C GLY A 306 12.89 -13.87 -3.80
N ILE A 307 13.10 -14.98 -3.11
CA ILE A 307 12.59 -16.30 -3.50
C ILE A 307 11.05 -16.30 -3.54
N ASN A 308 10.41 -15.61 -2.58
CA ASN A 308 8.95 -15.54 -2.43
C ASN A 308 8.32 -14.32 -3.10
N CYS A 309 9.06 -13.60 -3.94
CA CYS A 309 8.57 -12.38 -4.59
C CYS A 309 7.91 -11.42 -3.59
N ARG A 310 8.63 -11.04 -2.50
CA ARG A 310 8.11 -10.12 -1.48
C ARG A 310 7.87 -8.72 -2.05
N PRO A 311 6.88 -7.97 -1.53
CA PRO A 311 6.63 -6.61 -1.98
C PRO A 311 7.81 -5.68 -1.63
N GLY A 312 8.12 -4.74 -2.53
CA GLY A 312 9.07 -3.66 -2.30
C GLY A 312 8.38 -2.34 -1.96
N GLU A 313 9.17 -1.27 -1.78
CA GLU A 313 8.70 0.05 -1.37
C GLU A 313 7.58 0.61 -2.26
N ILE A 314 7.62 0.35 -3.56
CA ILE A 314 6.61 0.81 -4.52
C ILE A 314 5.26 0.14 -4.26
N SER A 315 5.24 -1.17 -3.98
CA SER A 315 4.02 -1.89 -3.63
C SER A 315 3.53 -1.53 -2.23
N LEU A 316 4.46 -1.33 -1.27
CA LEU A 316 4.15 -0.87 0.08
C LEU A 316 3.55 0.55 0.11
N ALA A 317 3.80 1.36 -0.94
CA ALA A 317 3.19 2.67 -1.12
C ALA A 317 1.79 2.64 -1.77
N HIS A 318 1.24 1.45 -2.04
CA HIS A 318 -0.07 1.32 -2.71
C HIS A 318 -1.17 2.10 -1.99
N ASN A 319 -2.00 2.83 -2.76
CA ASN A 319 -3.03 3.78 -2.30
C ASN A 319 -2.50 4.86 -1.33
N GLY A 320 -1.19 5.07 -1.29
CA GLY A 320 -0.51 6.05 -0.47
C GLY A 320 0.48 6.87 -1.27
N VAL A 321 1.63 7.15 -0.68
CA VAL A 321 2.66 8.05 -1.20
C VAL A 321 4.03 7.38 -1.19
N LEU A 322 4.73 7.52 -2.30
CA LEU A 322 6.16 7.26 -2.40
C LEU A 322 6.88 8.62 -2.47
N PHE A 323 7.64 8.95 -1.44
CA PHE A 323 8.41 10.18 -1.37
C PHE A 323 9.89 9.89 -1.61
N LEU A 324 10.44 10.48 -2.66
CA LEU A 324 11.88 10.45 -2.96
C LEU A 324 12.49 11.79 -2.60
N ASP A 325 13.12 11.84 -1.43
CA ASP A 325 13.92 12.99 -1.05
C ASP A 325 15.27 12.93 -1.73
N GLU A 326 15.85 14.09 -2.07
CA GLU A 326 17.08 14.17 -2.86
C GLU A 326 17.03 13.26 -4.10
N ALA A 327 15.92 13.31 -4.84
CA ALA A 327 15.59 12.37 -5.90
C ALA A 327 16.71 12.18 -6.96
N ALA A 328 17.56 13.19 -7.16
CA ALA A 328 18.69 13.10 -8.07
C ALA A 328 19.86 12.21 -7.56
N GLU A 329 19.86 11.88 -6.27
CA GLU A 329 20.90 10.99 -5.69
C GLU A 329 20.57 9.51 -5.89
N PHE A 330 19.33 9.19 -6.20
CA PHE A 330 18.96 7.82 -6.57
C PHE A 330 19.66 7.37 -7.85
N LYS A 331 19.93 6.08 -7.96
CA LYS A 331 20.45 5.47 -9.19
C LYS A 331 19.47 5.70 -10.34
N THR A 332 19.99 6.02 -11.52
CA THR A 332 19.17 6.25 -12.73
C THR A 332 18.25 5.04 -13.03
N SER A 333 18.75 3.82 -12.82
CA SER A 333 17.94 2.60 -13.00
C SER A 333 16.72 2.55 -12.08
N VAL A 334 16.84 3.02 -10.83
CA VAL A 334 15.73 3.11 -9.87
C VAL A 334 14.69 4.13 -10.33
N LEU A 335 15.12 5.31 -10.80
CA LEU A 335 14.19 6.31 -11.31
C LEU A 335 13.47 5.85 -12.59
N GLN A 336 14.18 5.15 -13.49
CA GLN A 336 13.59 4.66 -14.74
C GLN A 336 12.52 3.59 -14.52
N MET A 337 12.69 2.73 -13.52
CA MET A 337 11.72 1.67 -13.24
C MET A 337 10.38 2.19 -12.72
N LEU A 338 10.32 3.40 -12.14
CA LEU A 338 9.06 4.02 -11.70
C LEU A 338 8.08 4.29 -12.85
N ARG A 339 8.56 4.33 -14.08
CA ARG A 339 7.74 4.67 -15.26
C ARG A 339 6.58 3.70 -15.46
N VAL A 340 6.85 2.40 -15.33
CA VAL A 340 5.84 1.36 -15.55
C VAL A 340 4.76 1.39 -14.47
N PRO A 341 5.06 1.34 -13.17
CA PRO A 341 4.03 1.38 -12.13
C PRO A 341 3.24 2.70 -12.09
N LEU A 342 3.86 3.85 -12.42
CA LEU A 342 3.14 5.12 -12.55
C LEU A 342 2.10 5.13 -13.70
N GLU A 343 2.27 4.26 -14.69
CA GLU A 343 1.35 4.15 -15.83
C GLU A 343 0.32 3.05 -15.64
N THR A 344 0.79 1.86 -15.26
CA THR A 344 -0.05 0.66 -15.15
C THR A 344 -0.71 0.48 -13.78
N GLY A 345 -0.18 1.14 -12.74
CA GLY A 345 -0.61 0.94 -11.35
C GLY A 345 -0.24 -0.44 -10.80
N ARG A 346 0.72 -1.13 -11.41
CA ARG A 346 1.13 -2.51 -11.04
C ARG A 346 2.63 -2.71 -11.20
N ILE A 347 3.17 -3.65 -10.42
CA ILE A 347 4.52 -4.20 -10.59
C ILE A 347 4.40 -5.69 -10.84
N THR A 348 5.07 -6.16 -11.89
CA THR A 348 5.19 -7.60 -12.17
C THR A 348 6.56 -8.07 -11.72
N LEU A 349 6.58 -9.09 -10.85
CA LEU A 349 7.78 -9.80 -10.43
C LEU A 349 7.75 -11.18 -11.05
N ALA A 350 8.84 -11.59 -11.71
CA ALA A 350 8.99 -12.89 -12.30
C ALA A 350 10.24 -13.59 -11.73
N ARG A 351 10.08 -14.84 -11.27
CA ARG A 351 11.17 -15.66 -10.77
C ARG A 351 10.90 -17.16 -10.96
N ALA A 352 11.91 -17.88 -11.42
CA ALA A 352 11.88 -19.34 -11.55
C ALA A 352 10.63 -19.88 -12.30
N GLY A 353 10.26 -19.24 -13.42
CA GLY A 353 9.11 -19.64 -14.24
C GLY A 353 7.75 -19.21 -13.69
N ARG A 354 7.71 -18.51 -12.53
CA ARG A 354 6.48 -17.98 -11.93
C ARG A 354 6.47 -16.45 -12.00
N SER A 355 5.30 -15.86 -12.15
CA SER A 355 5.11 -14.42 -12.10
C SER A 355 3.99 -14.06 -11.15
N THR A 356 4.14 -12.91 -10.51
CA THR A 356 3.11 -12.30 -9.64
C THR A 356 3.00 -10.82 -9.94
N GLN A 357 1.83 -10.26 -9.70
CA GLN A 357 1.58 -8.83 -9.88
C GLN A 357 1.13 -8.21 -8.57
N PHE A 358 1.91 -7.24 -8.08
CA PHE A 358 1.49 -6.41 -6.96
C PHE A 358 0.79 -5.15 -7.45
N PRO A 359 -0.32 -4.74 -6.82
CA PRO A 359 -0.88 -3.42 -7.05
C PRO A 359 0.12 -2.35 -6.57
N ALA A 360 0.27 -1.28 -7.36
CA ALA A 360 1.25 -0.21 -7.14
C ALA A 360 0.70 1.14 -7.59
N ARG A 361 -0.53 1.48 -7.16
CA ARG A 361 -1.13 2.80 -7.39
C ARG A 361 -0.70 3.71 -6.25
N PHE A 362 0.30 4.51 -6.48
CA PHE A 362 0.82 5.45 -5.49
C PHE A 362 0.91 6.86 -6.08
N GLN A 363 0.95 7.85 -5.21
CA GLN A 363 1.26 9.22 -5.54
C GLN A 363 2.77 9.43 -5.36
N LEU A 364 3.44 9.95 -6.38
CA LEU A 364 4.88 10.21 -6.32
C LEU A 364 5.14 11.65 -5.89
N LEU A 365 5.87 11.82 -4.79
CA LEU A 365 6.46 13.07 -4.38
C LEU A 365 7.97 13.01 -4.59
N MET A 366 8.56 14.05 -5.15
CA MET A 366 10.02 14.16 -5.31
C MET A 366 10.50 15.53 -4.86
N ALA A 367 11.56 15.55 -4.05
CA ALA A 367 12.33 16.75 -3.78
C ALA A 367 13.68 16.66 -4.48
N ALA A 368 14.09 17.73 -5.16
CA ALA A 368 15.37 17.78 -5.85
C ALA A 368 16.01 19.16 -5.70
N ASN A 369 17.33 19.20 -5.79
CA ASN A 369 18.08 20.44 -5.92
C ASN A 369 18.11 20.87 -7.40
N PRO A 370 18.32 22.16 -7.72
CA PRO A 370 18.34 22.63 -9.09
C PRO A 370 19.60 22.20 -9.87
N CYS A 371 20.69 21.86 -9.17
CA CYS A 371 21.95 21.39 -9.73
C CYS A 371 22.76 20.63 -8.65
N PRO A 372 23.91 20.01 -8.97
CA PRO A 372 24.73 19.31 -7.99
C PRO A 372 25.15 20.16 -6.77
N CYS A 373 25.48 21.44 -6.95
CA CYS A 373 25.82 22.34 -5.83
C CYS A 373 24.60 22.95 -5.14
N GLY A 374 23.39 22.82 -5.71
CA GLY A 374 22.13 23.35 -5.17
C GLY A 374 21.89 24.84 -5.39
N ASN A 375 22.80 25.59 -6.01
CA ASN A 375 22.73 27.05 -6.07
C ASN A 375 22.30 27.60 -7.44
N PHE A 376 21.99 26.76 -8.43
CA PHE A 376 21.54 27.23 -9.75
C PHE A 376 20.19 27.97 -9.64
N GLY A 377 20.16 29.21 -10.14
CA GLY A 377 18.99 30.09 -10.04
C GLY A 377 18.77 30.68 -8.63
N SER A 378 19.78 30.62 -7.74
CA SER A 378 19.73 31.31 -6.44
C SER A 378 20.09 32.78 -6.61
N ASP A 379 19.31 33.64 -5.96
CA ASP A 379 19.55 35.09 -5.97
C ASP A 379 20.69 35.49 -4.99
N THR A 380 21.06 34.60 -4.03
CA THR A 380 22.02 34.86 -2.96
C THR A 380 23.36 34.14 -3.07
N LYS A 381 23.41 33.01 -3.79
CA LYS A 381 24.60 32.17 -3.89
C LYS A 381 24.95 31.85 -5.34
N MET A 382 26.24 32.03 -5.68
CA MET A 382 26.72 31.72 -7.03
C MET A 382 26.73 30.20 -7.28
N CYS A 383 26.22 29.78 -8.42
CA CYS A 383 26.35 28.41 -8.91
C CYS A 383 27.71 28.22 -9.60
N LEU A 384 28.47 27.22 -9.14
CA LEU A 384 29.77 26.88 -9.72
C LEU A 384 29.71 25.67 -10.69
N CYS A 385 28.53 25.15 -10.96
CA CYS A 385 28.36 24.00 -11.85
C CYS A 385 28.52 24.42 -13.31
N SER A 386 29.26 23.63 -14.10
CA SER A 386 29.27 23.81 -15.56
C SER A 386 27.91 23.41 -16.15
N SER A 387 27.55 23.99 -17.31
CA SER A 387 26.32 23.64 -18.03
C SER A 387 26.22 22.14 -18.28
N ARG A 388 27.33 21.48 -18.61
CA ARG A 388 27.40 20.02 -18.79
C ARG A 388 27.08 19.25 -17.50
N ALA A 389 27.55 19.73 -16.35
CA ALA A 389 27.27 19.08 -15.06
C ALA A 389 25.77 19.19 -14.70
N ILE A 390 25.15 20.34 -14.98
CA ILE A 390 23.70 20.55 -14.80
C ILE A 390 22.90 19.64 -15.74
N GLU A 391 23.30 19.57 -17.01
CA GLU A 391 22.65 18.69 -17.99
C GLU A 391 22.73 17.23 -17.59
N MET A 392 23.90 16.74 -17.18
CA MET A 392 24.10 15.36 -16.70
C MET A 392 23.28 15.06 -15.43
N TYR A 393 23.14 16.03 -14.54
CA TYR A 393 22.31 15.92 -13.36
C TYR A 393 20.83 15.71 -13.71
N TRP A 394 20.29 16.51 -14.63
CA TRP A 394 18.91 16.40 -15.08
C TRP A 394 18.64 15.21 -16.01
N LYS A 395 19.66 14.70 -16.72
CA LYS A 395 19.54 13.46 -17.52
C LYS A 395 19.22 12.22 -16.68
N LYS A 396 19.49 12.25 -15.37
CA LYS A 396 19.03 11.18 -14.45
C LYS A 396 17.49 11.05 -14.45
N PHE A 397 16.80 12.17 -14.54
CA PHE A 397 15.35 12.23 -14.70
C PHE A 397 15.03 12.15 -16.19
N SER A 398 14.66 10.98 -16.67
CA SER A 398 14.26 10.89 -18.08
C SER A 398 13.04 11.77 -18.41
N ALA A 399 12.98 12.31 -19.61
CA ALA A 399 11.82 13.06 -20.07
C ALA A 399 10.48 12.30 -19.87
N PRO A 400 10.40 10.96 -20.15
CA PRO A 400 9.19 10.19 -19.86
C PRO A 400 8.82 10.11 -18.38
N LEU A 401 9.77 10.13 -17.44
CA LEU A 401 9.45 10.19 -16.01
C LEU A 401 8.90 11.57 -15.64
N LEU A 402 9.61 12.62 -16.05
CA LEU A 402 9.18 14.00 -15.78
C LEU A 402 7.81 14.31 -16.40
N ASP A 403 7.49 13.75 -17.55
CA ASP A 403 6.17 13.93 -18.18
C ASP A 403 5.01 13.35 -17.37
N ARG A 404 5.31 12.38 -16.45
CA ARG A 404 4.35 11.79 -15.51
C ARG A 404 4.19 12.57 -14.21
N ILE A 405 4.95 13.64 -14.03
CA ILE A 405 4.81 14.54 -12.88
C ILE A 405 3.89 15.68 -13.28
N ASP A 406 2.74 15.76 -12.61
CA ASP A 406 1.70 16.73 -12.93
C ASP A 406 2.05 18.12 -12.42
N ILE A 407 2.46 18.23 -11.16
CA ILE A 407 2.73 19.46 -10.44
C ILE A 407 4.23 19.63 -10.26
N ARG A 408 4.76 20.75 -10.75
CA ARG A 408 6.17 21.13 -10.69
C ARG A 408 6.29 22.48 -10.00
N ILE A 409 7.05 22.54 -8.91
CA ILE A 409 7.15 23.72 -8.07
C ILE A 409 8.61 24.12 -7.93
N SER A 410 8.89 25.39 -8.25
CA SER A 410 10.17 26.01 -7.94
C SER A 410 10.06 26.67 -6.57
N VAL A 411 10.85 26.18 -5.61
CA VAL A 411 10.86 26.66 -4.23
C VAL A 411 12.05 27.60 -4.04
N LYS A 412 11.78 28.85 -3.75
CA LYS A 412 12.80 29.86 -3.51
C LYS A 412 13.01 30.06 -2.01
N ASN A 413 14.19 30.51 -1.61
CA ASN A 413 14.42 30.98 -0.24
C ASN A 413 13.76 32.35 -0.06
N GLU A 414 12.88 32.49 0.89
CA GLU A 414 12.17 33.75 1.19
C GLU A 414 13.01 34.70 2.09
N SER A 415 14.29 34.47 2.27
CA SER A 415 15.14 35.21 3.18
C SER A 415 15.50 36.65 2.73
N ASP A 416 15.08 37.07 1.54
CA ASP A 416 15.49 38.38 1.01
C ASP A 416 14.30 39.28 0.65
N GLY A 417 13.93 40.15 1.56
CA GLY A 417 13.26 41.41 1.23
C GLY A 417 11.73 41.46 1.30
N THR A 418 11.01 40.36 1.55
CA THR A 418 9.54 40.31 1.62
C THR A 418 8.98 40.09 3.02
N GLU A 419 9.78 40.26 4.07
CA GLU A 419 9.30 40.10 5.46
C GLU A 419 8.13 41.05 5.83
N ALA A 420 7.99 42.16 5.14
CA ALA A 420 6.94 43.12 5.43
C ALA A 420 5.54 42.72 4.93
N SER A 421 5.43 41.85 3.91
CA SER A 421 4.14 41.42 3.36
C SER A 421 3.67 40.05 3.86
N SER A 422 4.58 39.19 4.29
CA SER A 422 4.25 37.84 4.80
C SER A 422 3.79 37.86 6.26
N ALA A 423 4.12 38.93 7.02
CA ALA A 423 3.73 39.08 8.44
C ALA A 423 2.25 39.38 8.65
N GLN A 424 1.48 39.72 7.60
CA GLN A 424 0.07 40.12 7.72
C GLN A 424 -0.94 39.01 7.33
N GLU A 425 -0.51 37.93 6.72
CA GLU A 425 -1.43 36.88 6.34
C GLU A 425 -1.45 35.71 7.33
N PRO A 426 -2.65 35.24 7.74
CA PRO A 426 -2.75 34.15 8.70
C PRO A 426 -2.07 32.87 8.18
N PRO A 427 -1.50 32.04 9.08
CA PRO A 427 -0.86 30.78 8.70
C PRO A 427 -1.89 29.83 8.07
N LEU A 428 -1.45 29.08 7.06
CA LEU A 428 -2.26 28.04 6.43
C LEU A 428 -2.25 26.80 7.32
N THR A 429 -3.25 26.66 8.19
CA THR A 429 -3.36 25.50 9.07
C THR A 429 -3.76 24.24 8.28
N THR A 430 -3.38 23.07 8.78
CA THR A 430 -3.76 21.78 8.19
C THR A 430 -5.29 21.64 8.08
N GLU A 431 -6.03 22.11 9.08
CA GLU A 431 -7.50 22.07 9.06
C GLU A 431 -8.09 22.90 7.91
N LEU A 432 -7.59 24.12 7.72
CA LEU A 432 -8.02 24.98 6.61
C LEU A 432 -7.74 24.34 5.24
N LEU A 433 -6.56 23.71 5.08
CA LEU A 433 -6.19 23.02 3.85
C LEU A 433 -7.11 21.83 3.58
N ARG A 434 -7.50 21.08 4.62
CA ARG A 434 -8.39 19.91 4.52
C ARG A 434 -9.79 20.26 4.02
N ILE A 435 -10.30 21.45 4.25
CA ILE A 435 -11.63 21.86 3.75
C ILE A 435 -11.70 21.73 2.23
N GLY A 436 -10.77 22.31 1.50
CA GLY A 436 -10.75 22.21 0.03
C GLY A 436 -10.50 20.78 -0.45
N ILE A 437 -9.62 20.05 0.25
CA ILE A 437 -9.35 18.64 -0.07
C ILE A 437 -10.62 17.79 0.10
N ALA A 438 -11.34 17.97 1.21
CA ALA A 438 -12.57 17.23 1.48
C ALA A 438 -13.64 17.50 0.42
N ASN A 439 -13.82 18.76 0.02
CA ASN A 439 -14.74 19.15 -1.05
C ASN A 439 -14.41 18.41 -2.36
N ALA A 440 -13.14 18.43 -2.78
CA ALA A 440 -12.71 17.78 -4.00
C ALA A 440 -12.87 16.25 -3.93
N VAL A 441 -12.45 15.62 -2.84
CA VAL A 441 -12.55 14.17 -2.66
C VAL A 441 -14.01 13.71 -2.66
N LYS A 442 -14.90 14.42 -1.97
CA LYS A 442 -16.34 14.13 -1.95
C LYS A 442 -16.93 14.24 -3.36
N THR A 443 -16.62 15.30 -4.09
CA THR A 443 -17.09 15.51 -5.46
C THR A 443 -16.58 14.41 -6.40
N GLN A 444 -15.31 14.05 -6.31
CA GLN A 444 -14.70 12.99 -7.14
C GLN A 444 -15.28 11.61 -6.83
N ARG A 445 -15.48 11.27 -5.55
CA ARG A 445 -16.09 10.00 -5.15
C ARG A 445 -17.51 9.87 -5.70
N HIS A 446 -18.29 10.95 -5.65
CA HIS A 446 -19.66 10.97 -6.17
C HIS A 446 -19.71 10.93 -7.69
N ARG A 447 -18.83 11.66 -8.40
CA ARG A 447 -18.86 11.79 -9.86
C ARG A 447 -18.30 10.56 -10.58
N GLN A 448 -17.18 9.98 -10.11
CA GLN A 448 -16.37 9.01 -10.86
C GLN A 448 -15.71 7.91 -10.03
N ALA A 449 -15.89 7.91 -8.71
CA ALA A 449 -15.31 6.94 -7.74
C ALA A 449 -13.77 6.79 -7.79
N LYS A 450 -13.03 7.75 -8.37
CA LYS A 450 -11.56 7.78 -8.44
C LYS A 450 -11.01 9.20 -8.46
N LYS A 451 -9.72 9.33 -8.14
CA LYS A 451 -9.02 10.63 -8.11
C LYS A 451 -8.88 11.22 -9.53
N ASN A 452 -8.92 12.55 -9.66
CA ASN A 452 -8.82 13.25 -10.94
C ASN A 452 -7.53 12.93 -11.71
N ALA A 453 -6.40 12.76 -11.03
CA ALA A 453 -5.14 12.37 -11.68
C ALA A 453 -5.25 11.04 -12.45
N SER A 454 -6.13 10.13 -11.99
CA SER A 454 -6.32 8.79 -12.57
C SER A 454 -7.35 8.74 -13.70
N LEU A 455 -7.90 9.88 -14.14
CA LEU A 455 -8.84 9.92 -15.27
C LEU A 455 -8.17 9.45 -16.57
N THR A 456 -8.86 8.58 -17.30
CA THR A 456 -8.48 8.18 -18.66
C THR A 456 -8.66 9.34 -19.65
N PRO A 457 -8.12 9.29 -20.86
CA PRO A 457 -8.35 10.33 -21.88
C PRO A 457 -9.83 10.56 -22.18
N ALA A 458 -10.64 9.51 -22.29
CA ALA A 458 -12.07 9.61 -22.52
C ALA A 458 -12.81 10.29 -21.36
N GLU A 459 -12.47 9.93 -20.11
CA GLU A 459 -13.03 10.56 -18.91
C GLU A 459 -12.57 12.01 -18.75
N THR A 460 -11.32 12.32 -19.11
CA THR A 460 -10.81 13.70 -19.11
C THR A 460 -11.64 14.56 -20.08
N ALA A 461 -11.93 14.06 -21.27
CA ALA A 461 -12.79 14.77 -22.24
C ALA A 461 -14.23 14.95 -21.71
N SER A 462 -14.74 14.00 -20.93
CA SER A 462 -16.09 14.04 -20.36
C SER A 462 -16.20 14.98 -19.15
N PHE A 463 -15.27 14.86 -18.18
CA PHE A 463 -15.35 15.55 -16.89
C PHE A 463 -14.58 16.87 -16.81
N CYS A 464 -13.64 17.12 -17.74
CA CYS A 464 -12.83 18.34 -17.77
C CYS A 464 -13.23 19.27 -18.93
N LYS A 465 -14.54 19.49 -19.10
CA LYS A 465 -15.04 20.43 -20.12
C LYS A 465 -14.68 21.86 -19.74
N ILE A 466 -14.25 22.64 -20.73
CA ILE A 466 -13.90 24.05 -20.63
C ILE A 466 -14.62 24.83 -21.72
N ASP A 467 -14.90 26.10 -21.45
CA ASP A 467 -15.45 27.03 -22.43
C ASP A 467 -14.41 27.43 -23.49
N GLU A 468 -14.83 28.17 -24.52
CA GLU A 468 -13.98 28.53 -25.66
C GLU A 468 -12.88 29.52 -25.26
N ASP A 469 -13.15 30.47 -24.36
CA ASP A 469 -12.15 31.42 -23.87
C ASP A 469 -11.04 30.72 -23.07
N THR A 470 -11.41 29.79 -22.24
CA THR A 470 -10.46 28.94 -21.46
C THR A 470 -9.67 28.04 -22.42
N ARG A 471 -10.29 27.52 -23.46
CA ARG A 471 -9.62 26.72 -24.50
C ARG A 471 -8.59 27.56 -25.26
N MET A 472 -8.92 28.78 -25.63
CA MET A 472 -7.96 29.69 -26.26
C MET A 472 -6.77 30.00 -25.35
N LEU A 473 -7.00 30.22 -24.04
CA LEU A 473 -5.92 30.40 -23.08
C LEU A 473 -4.99 29.17 -23.04
N LEU A 474 -5.56 27.96 -22.95
CA LEU A 474 -4.80 26.70 -22.92
C LEU A 474 -3.99 26.51 -24.21
N THR A 475 -4.58 26.77 -25.36
CA THR A 475 -3.91 26.69 -26.67
C THR A 475 -2.75 27.70 -26.81
N LYS A 476 -2.95 28.95 -26.36
CA LYS A 476 -1.87 29.95 -26.30
C LYS A 476 -0.72 29.49 -25.40
N ALA A 477 -1.04 28.91 -24.21
CA ALA A 477 -0.03 28.38 -23.31
C ALA A 477 0.69 27.16 -23.92
N GLN A 478 -0.04 26.25 -24.59
CA GLN A 478 0.52 25.10 -25.29
C GLN A 478 1.53 25.53 -26.36
N ASN A 479 1.19 26.48 -27.18
CA ASN A 479 2.09 26.99 -28.24
C ASN A 479 3.31 27.72 -27.66
N ARG A 480 3.12 28.49 -26.57
CA ARG A 480 4.20 29.24 -25.93
C ARG A 480 5.22 28.38 -25.21
N TYR A 481 4.76 27.33 -24.50
CA TYR A 481 5.60 26.49 -23.64
C TYR A 481 5.90 25.10 -24.20
N GLY A 482 5.40 24.78 -25.41
CA GLY A 482 5.62 23.49 -26.06
C GLY A 482 5.04 22.30 -25.27
N PHE A 483 3.86 22.46 -24.67
CA PHE A 483 3.26 21.38 -23.87
C PHE A 483 2.88 20.17 -24.72
N SER A 484 3.29 18.98 -24.28
CA SER A 484 2.87 17.72 -24.88
C SER A 484 1.35 17.49 -24.68
N PRO A 485 0.70 16.63 -25.46
CA PRO A 485 -0.70 16.25 -25.23
C PRO A 485 -0.95 15.72 -23.81
N ARG A 486 0.03 15.02 -23.23
CA ARG A 486 -0.03 14.54 -21.85
C ARG A 486 0.03 15.69 -20.83
N ALA A 487 0.90 16.66 -21.06
CA ALA A 487 0.98 17.87 -20.24
C ALA A 487 -0.33 18.66 -20.28
N THR A 488 -0.95 18.78 -21.44
CA THR A 488 -2.26 19.42 -21.61
C THR A 488 -3.35 18.68 -20.84
N ALA A 489 -3.38 17.35 -20.91
CA ALA A 489 -4.30 16.54 -20.12
C ALA A 489 -4.08 16.69 -18.61
N SER A 490 -2.81 16.75 -18.14
CA SER A 490 -2.50 17.03 -16.73
C SER A 490 -3.00 18.40 -16.29
N ILE A 491 -2.84 19.46 -17.11
CA ILE A 491 -3.36 20.80 -16.81
C ILE A 491 -4.88 20.77 -16.63
N LEU A 492 -5.61 20.08 -17.53
CA LEU A 492 -7.07 19.93 -17.41
C LEU A 492 -7.48 19.20 -16.14
N LYS A 493 -6.77 18.12 -15.75
CA LYS A 493 -7.04 17.38 -14.53
C LYS A 493 -6.75 18.18 -13.26
N ILE A 494 -5.67 18.98 -13.27
CA ILE A 494 -5.34 19.92 -12.19
C ILE A 494 -6.43 20.99 -12.09
N GLY A 495 -6.82 21.61 -13.21
CA GLY A 495 -7.89 22.60 -13.26
C GLY A 495 -9.22 22.05 -12.75
N ARG A 496 -9.54 20.79 -13.08
CA ARG A 496 -10.73 20.10 -12.53
C ARG A 496 -10.60 19.91 -11.01
N THR A 497 -9.42 19.57 -10.51
CA THR A 497 -9.18 19.41 -9.08
C THR A 497 -9.36 20.73 -8.33
N ILE A 498 -8.82 21.82 -8.85
CA ILE A 498 -8.97 23.17 -8.27
C ILE A 498 -10.46 23.56 -8.25
N ALA A 499 -11.18 23.35 -9.35
CA ALA A 499 -12.62 23.63 -9.42
C ALA A 499 -13.43 22.76 -8.42
N ASP A 500 -13.08 21.48 -8.25
CA ASP A 500 -13.71 20.60 -7.25
C ASP A 500 -13.45 21.08 -5.81
N MET A 501 -12.25 21.59 -5.52
CA MET A 501 -11.90 22.17 -4.22
C MET A 501 -12.76 23.40 -3.90
N GLU A 502 -13.11 24.20 -4.90
CA GLU A 502 -13.93 25.40 -4.82
C GLU A 502 -15.44 25.10 -4.99
N LEU A 503 -15.83 23.81 -5.09
CA LEU A 503 -17.22 23.38 -5.37
C LEU A 503 -17.79 23.99 -6.66
N SER A 504 -16.94 24.32 -7.63
CA SER A 504 -17.36 24.84 -8.94
C SER A 504 -17.73 23.69 -9.87
N ALA A 505 -18.96 23.73 -10.39
CA ALA A 505 -19.41 22.74 -11.38
C ALA A 505 -18.58 22.77 -12.66
N GLU A 506 -18.18 23.95 -13.09
CA GLU A 506 -17.42 24.21 -14.32
C GLU A 506 -15.96 24.57 -14.03
N ILE A 507 -15.08 24.24 -14.96
CA ILE A 507 -13.68 24.66 -14.92
C ILE A 507 -13.61 26.08 -15.52
N LYS A 508 -13.33 27.06 -14.67
CA LYS A 508 -13.20 28.46 -15.08
C LYS A 508 -11.77 28.77 -15.55
N GLN A 509 -11.62 29.87 -16.27
CA GLN A 509 -10.32 30.34 -16.78
C GLN A 509 -9.25 30.48 -15.68
N GLN A 510 -9.62 30.94 -14.49
CA GLN A 510 -8.70 31.05 -13.33
C GLN A 510 -8.13 29.69 -12.90
N HIS A 511 -8.93 28.60 -12.93
CA HIS A 511 -8.48 27.26 -12.56
C HIS A 511 -7.41 26.74 -13.53
N ILE A 512 -7.58 27.01 -14.83
CA ILE A 512 -6.60 26.62 -15.86
C ILE A 512 -5.37 27.53 -15.78
N ALA A 513 -5.53 28.82 -15.51
CA ALA A 513 -4.41 29.74 -15.33
C ALA A 513 -3.51 29.30 -14.14
N GLU A 514 -4.11 28.92 -12.99
CA GLU A 514 -3.38 28.36 -11.85
C GLU A 514 -2.70 27.03 -12.23
N ALA A 515 -3.41 26.10 -12.89
CA ALA A 515 -2.87 24.82 -13.32
C ALA A 515 -1.66 24.94 -14.26
N ILE A 516 -1.67 25.93 -15.18
CA ILE A 516 -0.55 26.24 -16.07
C ILE A 516 0.70 26.63 -15.29
N GLN A 517 0.58 27.38 -14.18
CA GLN A 517 1.73 27.79 -13.36
C GLN A 517 2.51 26.58 -12.84
N TYR A 518 1.82 25.53 -12.43
CA TYR A 518 2.46 24.30 -11.94
C TYR A 518 3.13 23.48 -13.04
N ARG A 519 2.82 23.71 -14.32
CA ARG A 519 3.48 23.02 -15.43
C ARG A 519 4.63 23.83 -16.02
N LYS A 520 4.54 25.15 -15.95
CA LYS A 520 5.51 26.10 -16.52
C LYS A 520 6.86 26.11 -15.80
N ALA A 521 6.90 25.82 -14.51
CA ALA A 521 8.07 26.02 -13.65
C ALA A 521 9.34 25.25 -14.09
N PHE A 522 9.25 24.35 -15.08
CA PHE A 522 10.35 23.47 -15.50
C PHE A 522 11.04 23.91 -16.78
N THR A 523 10.42 24.75 -17.60
CA THR A 523 10.98 25.20 -18.89
C THR A 523 12.25 26.04 -18.70
N ASN A 524 12.33 26.79 -17.62
CA ASN A 524 13.49 27.65 -17.33
C ASN A 524 14.75 26.90 -16.88
N PHE A 525 14.63 25.66 -16.36
CA PHE A 525 15.77 24.84 -15.95
C PHE A 525 16.34 23.97 -17.08
N MET A 526 15.57 23.74 -18.15
CA MET A 526 15.96 22.91 -19.29
C MET A 526 16.42 23.72 -20.50
N GLN A 527 16.05 24.99 -20.57
CA GLN A 527 16.50 25.92 -21.62
C GLN A 527 17.69 26.72 -21.06
N THR A 528 18.85 26.08 -20.89
CA THR A 528 20.10 26.81 -21.03
C THR A 528 20.19 27.16 -22.50
N GLU A 529 20.02 28.45 -22.80
CA GLU A 529 20.11 29.04 -24.12
C GLU A 529 21.27 28.42 -24.92
N THR A 530 20.93 27.86 -26.08
CA THR A 530 21.84 27.73 -27.21
C THR A 530 22.21 29.12 -27.73
#